data_ce6d91fe92455df00e7d200a9e5ce979
#
_entry.id   ce6d91fe92455df00e7d200a9e5ce979
#
_cell.length_a   1.000
_cell.length_b   1.000
_cell.length_c   1.000
_cell.angle_alpha   90.00
_cell.angle_beta   90.00
_cell.angle_gamma   90.00
#
_symmetry.space_group_name_H-M   'P 1'
#
loop_
_entity.id
_entity.type
_entity.pdbx_description
1 polymer ?
#
loop_
_entity_poly.entity_id
_entity_poly.type
_entity_poly.pdbx_seq_one_letter_code
_entity_poly.pdbx_strand_id
1 'polypeptide(L)'
;MSHADRQRAVRSSAPPLLTARELHKRFGDNEVLKGVDLTLYRGEVVVLIGPSGSGKTTVLRSLNGLETPDAGVLTLDGGPEIDFVTPPSKRTRFALRDRSAMVFQHHNLFPHLTVINNVIEGPLRVQRRPKDEVMAEARGLLARVGLSDKENAYPHELSGGQQQRVGIVRALALRPDLLLFDEPTSALDPELVGEVLIVIKELADEGWTMVVVTHELAFAREAADHVLFLDGGVVVEEGPPQQLFTAPAHERTRRFLTRIMRPLDGV
;
A
#
# COMPACT_ATOMS: atom_id res chain seq x y z
N MET A 1 5.00 -26.12 -5.25
CA MET A 1 5.79 -24.88 -5.42
C MET A 1 5.39 -23.96 -4.30
N SER A 2 6.33 -23.44 -3.51
CA SER A 2 6.05 -22.45 -2.47
C SER A 2 5.62 -21.12 -3.11
N HIS A 3 4.96 -20.25 -2.35
CA HIS A 3 4.61 -18.89 -2.81
C HIS A 3 5.87 -18.15 -3.31
N ALA A 4 6.98 -18.25 -2.59
CA ALA A 4 8.27 -17.68 -2.96
C ALA A 4 8.85 -18.22 -4.28
N ASP A 5 8.62 -19.50 -4.61
CA ASP A 5 9.10 -20.09 -5.87
C ASP A 5 8.32 -19.59 -7.07
N ARG A 6 7.00 -19.37 -6.91
CA ARG A 6 6.14 -18.77 -7.96
C ARG A 6 6.59 -17.34 -8.25
N GLN A 7 6.88 -16.56 -7.22
CA GLN A 7 7.27 -15.16 -7.34
C GLN A 7 8.66 -14.98 -7.97
N ARG A 8 9.63 -15.84 -7.63
CA ARG A 8 10.92 -15.86 -8.34
C ARG A 8 10.75 -16.12 -9.85
N ALA A 9 9.82 -17.01 -10.22
CA ALA A 9 9.53 -17.29 -11.63
C ALA A 9 8.84 -16.08 -12.30
N VAL A 10 7.97 -15.36 -11.61
CA VAL A 10 7.30 -14.15 -12.15
C VAL A 10 8.31 -13.02 -12.38
N ARG A 11 9.19 -12.72 -11.41
CA ARG A 11 10.23 -11.69 -11.57
C ARG A 11 11.20 -11.96 -12.72
N SER A 12 11.40 -13.21 -13.07
CA SER A 12 12.36 -13.59 -14.13
C SER A 12 11.78 -13.58 -15.55
N SER A 13 10.44 -13.54 -15.73
CA SER A 13 9.81 -13.76 -17.04
C SER A 13 8.74 -12.74 -17.43
N ALA A 14 8.17 -11.98 -16.50
CA ALA A 14 7.11 -11.01 -16.78
C ALA A 14 7.62 -9.56 -16.71
N PRO A 15 7.08 -8.64 -17.52
CA PRO A 15 7.36 -7.22 -17.35
C PRO A 15 6.80 -6.72 -16.00
N PRO A 16 7.46 -5.75 -15.35
CA PRO A 16 6.97 -5.17 -14.12
C PRO A 16 5.64 -4.43 -14.36
N LEU A 17 4.73 -4.48 -13.36
CA LEU A 17 3.54 -3.64 -13.36
C LEU A 17 3.91 -2.16 -13.19
N LEU A 18 4.86 -1.89 -12.29
CA LEU A 18 5.30 -0.54 -11.99
C LEU A 18 6.81 -0.51 -11.74
N THR A 19 7.48 0.48 -12.31
CA THR A 19 8.85 0.85 -11.95
C THR A 19 8.92 2.31 -11.56
N ALA A 20 9.55 2.57 -10.43
CA ALA A 20 9.96 3.91 -10.01
C ALA A 20 11.48 3.94 -9.97
N ARG A 21 12.10 4.95 -10.59
CA ARG A 21 13.56 5.08 -10.67
C ARG A 21 13.97 6.47 -10.24
N GLU A 22 15.00 6.53 -9.38
CA GLU A 22 15.62 7.77 -8.93
C GLU A 22 14.60 8.78 -8.42
N LEU A 23 13.63 8.35 -7.59
CA LEU A 23 12.64 9.27 -7.03
C LEU A 23 13.31 10.21 -6.03
N HIS A 24 13.26 11.50 -6.31
CA HIS A 24 13.71 12.58 -5.44
C HIS A 24 12.54 13.44 -4.98
N LYS A 25 12.54 13.83 -3.70
CA LYS A 25 11.52 14.74 -3.16
C LYS A 25 12.06 15.59 -2.04
N ARG A 26 11.78 16.90 -2.12
CA ARG A 26 12.07 17.89 -1.10
C ARG A 26 10.79 18.56 -0.59
N PHE A 27 10.80 18.89 0.69
CA PHE A 27 9.82 19.78 1.31
C PHE A 27 10.58 20.93 1.99
N GLY A 28 10.56 22.08 1.35
CA GLY A 28 11.45 23.18 1.72
C GLY A 28 12.93 22.76 1.60
N ASP A 29 13.69 22.93 2.66
CA ASP A 29 15.10 22.55 2.69
C ASP A 29 15.35 21.07 3.01
N ASN A 30 14.29 20.32 3.40
CA ASN A 30 14.42 18.91 3.77
C ASN A 30 14.25 18.02 2.55
N GLU A 31 15.30 17.29 2.17
CA GLU A 31 15.25 16.26 1.14
C GLU A 31 14.82 14.92 1.74
N VAL A 32 13.58 14.51 1.43
CA VAL A 32 12.92 13.33 2.00
C VAL A 32 13.18 12.09 1.17
N LEU A 33 13.23 12.19 -0.16
CA LEU A 33 13.63 11.12 -1.06
C LEU A 33 14.89 11.51 -1.80
N LYS A 34 15.88 10.60 -1.87
CA LYS A 34 17.22 10.83 -2.38
C LYS A 34 17.64 9.77 -3.40
N GLY A 35 16.81 9.58 -4.44
CA GLY A 35 17.04 8.55 -5.45
C GLY A 35 16.50 7.19 -4.98
N VAL A 36 15.19 7.10 -4.79
CA VAL A 36 14.53 5.84 -4.41
C VAL A 36 14.11 5.08 -5.65
N ASP A 37 14.58 3.82 -5.75
CA ASP A 37 14.16 2.86 -6.76
C ASP A 37 13.15 1.87 -6.16
N LEU A 38 12.14 1.47 -6.97
CA LEU A 38 11.19 0.43 -6.63
C LEU A 38 10.68 -0.24 -7.90
N THR A 39 10.70 -1.57 -7.91
CA THR A 39 10.11 -2.38 -8.99
C THR A 39 9.06 -3.31 -8.41
N LEU A 40 7.88 -3.35 -9.01
CA LEU A 40 6.74 -4.14 -8.57
C LEU A 40 6.19 -4.96 -9.73
N TYR A 41 5.99 -6.25 -9.50
CA TYR A 41 5.40 -7.18 -10.47
C TYR A 41 3.95 -7.50 -10.15
N ARG A 42 3.17 -7.96 -11.15
CA ARG A 42 1.77 -8.34 -10.94
C ARG A 42 1.66 -9.49 -9.95
N GLY A 43 0.74 -9.36 -9.00
CA GLY A 43 0.52 -10.33 -7.91
C GLY A 43 1.59 -10.30 -6.83
N GLU A 44 2.50 -9.32 -6.84
CA GLU A 44 3.56 -9.18 -5.86
C GLU A 44 3.14 -8.27 -4.70
N VAL A 45 3.57 -8.64 -3.50
CA VAL A 45 3.45 -7.82 -2.29
C VAL A 45 4.81 -7.27 -1.91
N VAL A 46 5.00 -5.97 -2.11
CA VAL A 46 6.19 -5.25 -1.67
C VAL A 46 5.89 -4.54 -0.35
N VAL A 47 6.73 -4.76 0.66
CA VAL A 47 6.59 -4.09 1.96
C VAL A 47 7.71 -3.09 2.17
N LEU A 48 7.36 -1.85 2.55
CA LEU A 48 8.29 -0.80 2.92
C LEU A 48 8.37 -0.71 4.44
N ILE A 49 9.56 -0.94 5.01
CA ILE A 49 9.85 -0.78 6.43
C ILE A 49 10.92 0.30 6.66
N GLY A 50 11.02 0.81 7.88
CA GLY A 50 12.01 1.81 8.24
C GLY A 50 11.53 2.74 9.34
N PRO A 51 12.41 3.57 9.92
CA PRO A 51 12.08 4.52 10.98
C PRO A 51 11.05 5.56 10.51
N SER A 52 10.37 6.21 11.47
CA SER A 52 9.49 7.34 11.17
C SER A 52 10.29 8.45 10.48
N GLY A 53 9.70 9.09 9.47
CA GLY A 53 10.37 10.14 8.69
C GLY A 53 11.36 9.65 7.64
N SER A 54 11.50 8.33 7.40
CA SER A 54 12.43 7.80 6.37
C SER A 54 11.93 7.99 4.92
N GLY A 55 10.70 8.47 4.70
CA GLY A 55 10.16 8.74 3.37
C GLY A 55 9.16 7.70 2.84
N LYS A 56 8.82 6.64 3.60
CA LYS A 56 7.92 5.54 3.16
C LYS A 56 6.58 6.01 2.60
N THR A 57 5.86 6.84 3.37
CA THR A 57 4.58 7.44 2.95
C THR A 57 4.75 8.33 1.70
N THR A 58 5.88 9.05 1.59
CA THR A 58 6.18 9.88 0.43
C THR A 58 6.41 9.02 -0.83
N VAL A 59 7.15 7.91 -0.70
CA VAL A 59 7.28 6.91 -1.79
C VAL A 59 5.88 6.43 -2.19
N LEU A 60 5.09 5.92 -1.24
CA LEU A 60 3.77 5.37 -1.51
C LEU A 60 2.85 6.37 -2.23
N ARG A 61 2.81 7.62 -1.77
CA ARG A 61 2.01 8.70 -2.38
C ARG A 61 2.53 9.14 -3.75
N SER A 62 3.81 8.92 -4.02
CA SER A 62 4.40 9.17 -5.34
C SER A 62 3.91 8.15 -6.37
N LEU A 63 3.70 6.88 -5.95
CA LEU A 63 3.26 5.80 -6.85
C LEU A 63 1.85 6.00 -7.39
N ASN A 64 0.99 6.78 -6.72
CA ASN A 64 -0.38 7.08 -7.19
C ASN A 64 -0.58 8.56 -7.57
N GLY A 65 0.48 9.36 -7.58
CA GLY A 65 0.43 10.77 -7.94
C GLY A 65 -0.32 11.67 -6.92
N LEU A 66 -0.47 11.23 -5.65
CA LEU A 66 -0.91 12.11 -4.55
C LEU A 66 0.21 13.06 -4.14
N GLU A 67 1.46 12.56 -4.15
CA GLU A 67 2.65 13.40 -4.08
C GLU A 67 3.33 13.43 -5.44
N THR A 68 3.88 14.57 -5.81
CA THR A 68 4.65 14.72 -7.06
C THR A 68 6.13 14.80 -6.69
N PRO A 69 6.95 13.80 -7.05
CA PRO A 69 8.40 13.88 -6.95
C PRO A 69 8.97 15.10 -7.69
N ASP A 70 10.14 15.55 -7.29
CA ASP A 70 10.83 16.68 -7.94
C ASP A 70 11.74 16.19 -9.07
N ALA A 71 12.14 14.91 -9.05
CA ALA A 71 12.84 14.21 -10.13
C ALA A 71 12.59 12.70 -10.04
N GLY A 72 12.99 11.98 -11.08
CA GLY A 72 12.84 10.54 -11.23
C GLY A 72 11.82 10.17 -12.28
N VAL A 73 11.69 8.87 -12.54
CA VAL A 73 10.80 8.34 -13.58
C VAL A 73 9.87 7.29 -12.98
N LEU A 74 8.58 7.38 -13.29
CA LEU A 74 7.57 6.39 -12.93
C LEU A 74 6.96 5.80 -14.20
N THR A 75 7.04 4.48 -14.35
CA THR A 75 6.42 3.75 -15.47
C THR A 75 5.40 2.77 -14.92
N LEU A 76 4.20 2.79 -15.49
CA LEU A 76 3.14 1.82 -15.19
C LEU A 76 2.84 1.03 -16.46
N ASP A 77 2.87 -0.29 -16.40
CA ASP A 77 2.63 -1.19 -17.54
C ASP A 77 1.33 -0.82 -18.29
N GLY A 78 1.44 -0.64 -19.63
CA GLY A 78 0.33 -0.16 -20.46
C GLY A 78 -0.12 1.30 -20.19
N GLY A 79 0.65 2.05 -19.38
CA GLY A 79 0.43 3.47 -19.09
C GLY A 79 1.55 4.36 -19.64
N PRO A 80 1.44 5.68 -19.43
CA PRO A 80 2.50 6.61 -19.79
C PRO A 80 3.71 6.45 -18.87
N GLU A 81 4.89 6.67 -19.41
CA GLU A 81 6.08 6.97 -18.64
C GLU A 81 5.99 8.42 -18.14
N ILE A 82 6.24 8.63 -16.86
CA ILE A 82 6.17 9.94 -16.19
C ILE A 82 7.58 10.32 -15.75
N ASP A 83 8.18 11.27 -16.45
CA ASP A 83 9.40 11.94 -16.01
C ASP A 83 9.01 13.16 -15.15
N PHE A 84 9.35 13.13 -13.88
CA PHE A 84 8.99 14.17 -12.92
C PHE A 84 9.81 15.45 -13.04
N VAL A 85 10.90 15.48 -13.82
CA VAL A 85 11.59 16.74 -14.17
C VAL A 85 10.60 17.70 -14.85
N THR A 86 9.64 17.15 -15.60
CA THR A 86 8.51 17.91 -16.13
C THR A 86 7.25 17.54 -15.33
N PRO A 87 6.61 18.50 -14.61
CA PRO A 87 5.43 18.20 -13.82
C PRO A 87 4.34 17.49 -14.64
N PRO A 88 3.84 16.33 -14.20
CA PRO A 88 2.86 15.57 -14.95
C PRO A 88 1.54 16.32 -15.09
N SER A 89 0.92 16.24 -16.27
CA SER A 89 -0.38 16.82 -16.53
C SER A 89 -1.46 16.28 -15.58
N LYS A 90 -2.55 17.03 -15.40
CA LYS A 90 -3.71 16.52 -14.63
C LYS A 90 -4.21 15.18 -15.20
N ARG A 91 -4.26 15.04 -16.54
CA ARG A 91 -4.69 13.81 -17.20
C ARG A 91 -3.78 12.63 -16.84
N THR A 92 -2.47 12.82 -16.85
CA THR A 92 -1.49 11.79 -16.50
C THR A 92 -1.66 11.34 -15.04
N ARG A 93 -1.83 12.29 -14.11
CA ARG A 93 -2.08 11.99 -12.69
C ARG A 93 -3.40 11.24 -12.47
N PHE A 94 -4.46 11.61 -13.19
CA PHE A 94 -5.73 10.88 -13.10
C PHE A 94 -5.61 9.46 -13.66
N ALA A 95 -4.92 9.27 -14.80
CA ALA A 95 -4.69 7.93 -15.35
C ALA A 95 -3.92 7.01 -14.37
N LEU A 96 -2.99 7.56 -13.59
CA LEU A 96 -2.30 6.82 -12.54
C LEU A 96 -3.24 6.45 -11.38
N ARG A 97 -4.09 7.39 -10.95
CA ARG A 97 -5.07 7.17 -9.86
C ARG A 97 -6.20 6.22 -10.24
N ASP A 98 -6.59 6.20 -11.51
CA ASP A 98 -7.63 5.28 -11.99
C ASP A 98 -7.20 3.81 -11.92
N ARG A 99 -5.88 3.57 -11.89
CA ARG A 99 -5.29 2.23 -11.84
C ARG A 99 -4.75 1.84 -10.47
N SER A 100 -4.75 2.76 -9.51
CA SER A 100 -4.28 2.53 -8.15
C SER A 100 -5.31 2.98 -7.12
N ALA A 101 -5.40 2.27 -6.01
CA ALA A 101 -6.23 2.68 -4.89
C ALA A 101 -5.41 2.69 -3.60
N MET A 102 -5.69 3.66 -2.72
CA MET A 102 -4.95 3.85 -1.50
C MET A 102 -5.83 3.68 -0.27
N VAL A 103 -5.34 2.88 0.67
CA VAL A 103 -5.87 2.73 2.03
C VAL A 103 -4.99 3.53 2.96
N PHE A 104 -5.56 4.49 3.66
CA PHE A 104 -4.85 5.43 4.50
C PHE A 104 -4.81 4.97 5.97
N GLN A 105 -3.86 5.50 6.71
CA GLN A 105 -3.71 5.33 8.16
C GLN A 105 -4.97 5.77 8.93
N HIS A 106 -5.52 6.94 8.59
CA HIS A 106 -6.77 7.45 9.12
C HIS A 106 -7.89 7.14 8.14
N HIS A 107 -8.58 6.09 8.27
CA HIS A 107 -9.69 5.53 7.46
C HIS A 107 -10.24 6.44 6.34
N ASN A 108 -10.30 7.76 6.55
CA ASN A 108 -10.74 8.81 5.61
C ASN A 108 -12.11 8.51 4.97
N LEU A 109 -13.01 7.92 5.74
CA LEU A 109 -14.39 7.73 5.31
C LEU A 109 -15.13 9.06 5.29
N PHE A 110 -16.05 9.20 4.35
CA PHE A 110 -16.96 10.36 4.33
C PHE A 110 -17.94 10.25 5.49
N PRO A 111 -17.88 11.12 6.51
CA PRO A 111 -18.64 10.96 7.74
C PRO A 111 -20.15 11.13 7.55
N HIS A 112 -20.57 11.81 6.48
CA HIS A 112 -21.96 12.06 6.11
C HIS A 112 -22.56 11.00 5.18
N LEU A 113 -21.78 10.00 4.78
CA LEU A 113 -22.22 8.87 3.95
C LEU A 113 -22.28 7.60 4.79
N THR A 114 -23.26 6.74 4.49
CA THR A 114 -23.29 5.37 5.04
C THR A 114 -22.12 4.53 4.53
N VAL A 115 -21.89 3.39 5.14
CA VAL A 115 -20.86 2.42 4.71
C VAL A 115 -21.00 2.08 3.25
N ILE A 116 -22.18 1.65 2.81
CA ILE A 116 -22.39 1.28 1.40
C ILE A 116 -22.14 2.48 0.47
N ASN A 117 -22.58 3.69 0.85
CA ASN A 117 -22.38 4.88 0.04
C ASN A 117 -20.91 5.32 0.00
N ASN A 118 -20.12 5.09 1.05
CA ASN A 118 -18.67 5.27 1.03
C ASN A 118 -17.99 4.35 -0.01
N VAL A 119 -18.45 3.11 -0.11
CA VAL A 119 -17.88 2.10 -1.03
C VAL A 119 -18.22 2.42 -2.48
N ILE A 120 -19.49 2.76 -2.75
CA ILE A 120 -19.98 2.93 -4.13
C ILE A 120 -19.69 4.31 -4.74
N GLU A 121 -19.28 5.30 -3.97
CA GLU A 121 -19.10 6.69 -4.43
C GLU A 121 -18.11 6.78 -5.60
N GLY A 122 -16.93 6.17 -5.47
CA GLY A 122 -15.90 6.15 -6.53
C GLY A 122 -16.38 5.44 -7.79
N PRO A 123 -16.82 4.19 -7.72
CA PRO A 123 -17.33 3.44 -8.86
C PRO A 123 -18.48 4.12 -9.60
N LEU A 124 -19.42 4.74 -8.88
CA LEU A 124 -20.56 5.43 -9.49
C LEU A 124 -20.18 6.79 -10.07
N ARG A 125 -19.48 7.64 -9.30
CA ARG A 125 -19.27 9.04 -9.68
C ARG A 125 -18.07 9.24 -10.60
N VAL A 126 -17.00 8.47 -10.37
CA VAL A 126 -15.76 8.60 -11.15
C VAL A 126 -15.77 7.63 -12.32
N GLN A 127 -15.99 6.34 -12.07
CA GLN A 127 -15.96 5.30 -13.09
C GLN A 127 -17.27 5.20 -13.89
N ARG A 128 -18.36 5.81 -13.41
CA ARG A 128 -19.69 5.83 -14.07
C ARG A 128 -20.23 4.43 -14.37
N ARG A 129 -19.95 3.48 -13.49
CA ARG A 129 -20.42 2.11 -13.62
C ARG A 129 -21.91 2.00 -13.30
N PRO A 130 -22.63 0.99 -13.85
CA PRO A 130 -24.06 0.77 -13.58
C PRO A 130 -24.33 0.58 -12.08
N LYS A 131 -25.35 1.26 -11.54
CA LYS A 131 -25.65 1.27 -10.10
C LYS A 131 -25.91 -0.13 -9.55
N ASP A 132 -26.68 -0.94 -10.24
CA ASP A 132 -27.06 -2.28 -9.76
C ASP A 132 -25.84 -3.22 -9.68
N GLU A 133 -24.93 -3.13 -10.66
CA GLU A 133 -23.65 -3.85 -10.64
C GLU A 133 -22.80 -3.43 -9.44
N VAL A 134 -22.60 -2.11 -9.26
CA VAL A 134 -21.77 -1.56 -8.19
C VAL A 134 -22.34 -1.89 -6.82
N MET A 135 -23.66 -1.84 -6.65
CA MET A 135 -24.33 -2.19 -5.40
C MET A 135 -24.16 -3.67 -5.06
N ALA A 136 -24.32 -4.57 -6.05
CA ALA A 136 -24.15 -6.01 -5.83
C ALA A 136 -22.69 -6.34 -5.45
N GLU A 137 -21.73 -5.75 -6.15
CA GLU A 137 -20.29 -5.92 -5.86
C GLU A 137 -19.92 -5.38 -4.46
N ALA A 138 -20.37 -4.17 -4.12
CA ALA A 138 -20.11 -3.55 -2.83
C ALA A 138 -20.62 -4.40 -1.66
N ARG A 139 -21.83 -4.98 -1.78
CA ARG A 139 -22.37 -5.91 -0.79
C ARG A 139 -21.54 -7.19 -0.69
N GLY A 140 -21.09 -7.75 -1.80
CA GLY A 140 -20.20 -8.90 -1.82
C GLY A 140 -18.87 -8.61 -1.11
N LEU A 141 -18.27 -7.44 -1.37
CA LEU A 141 -17.03 -7.01 -0.70
C LEU A 141 -17.23 -6.76 0.80
N LEU A 142 -18.36 -6.14 1.21
CA LEU A 142 -18.69 -5.95 2.63
C LEU A 142 -18.90 -7.30 3.35
N ALA A 143 -19.53 -8.26 2.68
CA ALA A 143 -19.70 -9.62 3.23
C ALA A 143 -18.36 -10.31 3.48
N ARG A 144 -17.40 -10.17 2.57
CA ARG A 144 -16.03 -10.73 2.73
C ARG A 144 -15.33 -10.25 3.99
N VAL A 145 -15.52 -8.99 4.35
CA VAL A 145 -14.88 -8.40 5.54
C VAL A 145 -15.76 -8.44 6.79
N GLY A 146 -16.87 -9.21 6.76
CA GLY A 146 -17.76 -9.41 7.90
C GLY A 146 -18.59 -8.18 8.28
N LEU A 147 -18.96 -7.33 7.29
CA LEU A 147 -19.69 -6.07 7.51
C LEU A 147 -21.03 -6.01 6.77
N SER A 148 -21.66 -7.15 6.46
CA SER A 148 -22.96 -7.18 5.77
C SER A 148 -24.07 -6.47 6.53
N ASP A 149 -24.07 -6.58 7.88
CA ASP A 149 -25.06 -5.98 8.77
C ASP A 149 -24.84 -4.47 8.97
N LYS A 150 -23.71 -3.92 8.50
CA LYS A 150 -23.28 -2.52 8.65
C LYS A 150 -23.48 -1.66 7.42
N GLU A 151 -24.08 -2.17 6.34
CA GLU A 151 -24.17 -1.42 5.06
C GLU A 151 -24.83 -0.03 5.21
N ASN A 152 -25.79 0.10 6.13
CA ASN A 152 -26.53 1.34 6.38
C ASN A 152 -25.98 2.16 7.56
N ALA A 153 -24.99 1.66 8.29
CA ALA A 153 -24.35 2.39 9.40
C ALA A 153 -23.51 3.56 8.87
N TYR A 154 -23.32 4.57 9.71
CA TYR A 154 -22.40 5.68 9.47
C TYR A 154 -21.03 5.40 10.10
N PRO A 155 -19.94 6.05 9.64
CA PRO A 155 -18.59 5.82 10.17
C PRO A 155 -18.48 5.93 11.70
N HIS A 156 -19.18 6.86 12.32
CA HIS A 156 -19.16 7.05 13.78
C HIS A 156 -19.83 5.93 14.59
N GLU A 157 -20.58 5.04 13.93
CA GLU A 157 -21.23 3.87 14.54
C GLU A 157 -20.35 2.60 14.42
N LEU A 158 -19.13 2.73 13.86
CA LEU A 158 -18.20 1.64 13.61
C LEU A 158 -16.99 1.72 14.54
N SER A 159 -16.45 0.57 14.95
CA SER A 159 -15.12 0.51 15.56
C SER A 159 -14.02 0.94 14.55
N GLY A 160 -12.82 1.29 15.06
CA GLY A 160 -11.69 1.66 14.21
C GLY A 160 -11.34 0.56 13.19
N GLY A 161 -11.31 -0.71 13.63
CA GLY A 161 -11.05 -1.84 12.74
C GLY A 161 -12.14 -2.04 11.67
N GLN A 162 -13.42 -1.82 12.03
CA GLN A 162 -14.51 -1.84 11.07
C GLN A 162 -14.39 -0.70 10.06
N GLN A 163 -14.07 0.52 10.49
CA GLN A 163 -13.83 1.65 9.58
C GLN A 163 -12.68 1.37 8.62
N GLN A 164 -11.59 0.74 9.10
CA GLN A 164 -10.46 0.39 8.27
C GLN A 164 -10.84 -0.67 7.23
N ARG A 165 -11.61 -1.69 7.62
CA ARG A 165 -12.12 -2.69 6.68
C ARG A 165 -13.04 -2.06 5.61
N VAL A 166 -13.88 -1.08 5.97
CA VAL A 166 -14.64 -0.30 4.99
C VAL A 166 -13.70 0.47 4.05
N GLY A 167 -12.62 1.06 4.55
CA GLY A 167 -11.58 1.72 3.75
C GLY A 167 -10.93 0.78 2.73
N ILE A 168 -10.65 -0.47 3.13
CA ILE A 168 -10.14 -1.51 2.23
C ILE A 168 -11.17 -1.86 1.16
N VAL A 169 -12.43 -2.12 1.56
CA VAL A 169 -13.53 -2.44 0.63
C VAL A 169 -13.74 -1.30 -0.38
N ARG A 170 -13.67 -0.04 0.06
CA ARG A 170 -13.77 1.13 -0.82
C ARG A 170 -12.65 1.16 -1.87
N ALA A 171 -11.43 0.78 -1.48
CA ALA A 171 -10.31 0.67 -2.42
C ALA A 171 -10.51 -0.47 -3.42
N LEU A 172 -10.95 -1.64 -2.97
CA LEU A 172 -11.23 -2.81 -3.82
C LEU A 172 -12.35 -2.56 -4.83
N ALA A 173 -13.40 -1.82 -4.45
CA ALA A 173 -14.54 -1.49 -5.31
C ALA A 173 -14.14 -0.71 -6.58
N LEU A 174 -13.00 -0.03 -6.57
CA LEU A 174 -12.42 0.64 -7.74
C LEU A 174 -11.79 -0.31 -8.75
N ARG A 175 -11.60 -1.61 -8.41
CA ARG A 175 -10.92 -2.62 -9.23
C ARG A 175 -9.51 -2.16 -9.69
N PRO A 176 -8.66 -1.72 -8.78
CA PRO A 176 -7.35 -1.18 -9.15
C PRO A 176 -6.39 -2.29 -9.59
N ASP A 177 -5.40 -1.93 -10.44
CA ASP A 177 -4.25 -2.80 -10.72
C ASP A 177 -3.28 -2.87 -9.53
N LEU A 178 -3.26 -1.83 -8.69
CA LEU A 178 -2.32 -1.64 -7.57
C LEU A 178 -3.04 -1.14 -6.33
N LEU A 179 -2.90 -1.87 -5.22
CA LEU A 179 -3.32 -1.44 -3.89
C LEU A 179 -2.14 -0.86 -3.11
N LEU A 180 -2.35 0.27 -2.49
CA LEU A 180 -1.35 0.98 -1.68
C LEU A 180 -1.87 1.12 -0.24
N PHE A 181 -1.11 0.63 0.73
CA PHE A 181 -1.48 0.68 2.15
C PHE A 181 -0.48 1.54 2.93
N ASP A 182 -0.95 2.65 3.49
CA ASP A 182 -0.15 3.58 4.29
C ASP A 182 -0.43 3.36 5.77
N GLU A 183 0.37 2.52 6.42
CA GLU A 183 0.26 2.16 7.84
C GLU A 183 -1.18 1.79 8.28
N PRO A 184 -1.82 0.80 7.66
CA PRO A 184 -3.26 0.55 7.80
C PRO A 184 -3.73 0.16 9.21
N THR A 185 -2.81 -0.10 10.14
CA THR A 185 -3.11 -0.54 11.51
C THR A 185 -2.66 0.44 12.59
N SER A 186 -1.87 1.47 12.24
CA SER A 186 -1.21 2.33 13.24
C SER A 186 -2.17 3.24 14.04
N ALA A 187 -3.39 3.46 13.54
CA ALA A 187 -4.43 4.21 14.24
C ALA A 187 -5.45 3.32 14.97
N LEU A 188 -5.18 2.02 15.12
CA LEU A 188 -6.07 1.04 15.72
C LEU A 188 -5.62 0.63 17.12
N ASP A 189 -6.59 0.26 17.95
CA ASP A 189 -6.31 -0.46 19.18
C ASP A 189 -5.66 -1.81 18.87
N PRO A 190 -4.69 -2.28 19.70
CA PRO A 190 -3.94 -3.52 19.43
C PRO A 190 -4.83 -4.75 19.22
N GLU A 191 -5.99 -4.81 19.88
CA GLU A 191 -6.96 -5.91 19.73
C GLU A 191 -7.59 -5.97 18.33
N LEU A 192 -7.67 -4.83 17.61
CA LEU A 192 -8.29 -4.73 16.28
C LEU A 192 -7.28 -4.89 15.12
N VAL A 193 -5.98 -4.82 15.42
CA VAL A 193 -4.91 -4.93 14.41
C VAL A 193 -5.00 -6.24 13.64
N GLY A 194 -5.19 -7.36 14.36
CA GLY A 194 -5.23 -8.69 13.76
C GLY A 194 -6.32 -8.85 12.71
N GLU A 195 -7.52 -8.30 12.94
CA GLU A 195 -8.64 -8.39 12.00
C GLU A 195 -8.34 -7.71 10.66
N VAL A 196 -7.63 -6.57 10.68
CA VAL A 196 -7.25 -5.84 9.47
C VAL A 196 -6.12 -6.54 8.73
N LEU A 197 -5.11 -7.05 9.47
CA LEU A 197 -3.98 -7.76 8.86
C LEU A 197 -4.42 -9.07 8.19
N ILE A 198 -5.41 -9.78 8.75
CA ILE A 198 -5.99 -10.98 8.13
C ILE A 198 -6.59 -10.63 6.77
N VAL A 199 -7.38 -9.55 6.66
CA VAL A 199 -7.96 -9.11 5.38
C VAL A 199 -6.87 -8.77 4.36
N ILE A 200 -5.81 -8.06 4.77
CA ILE A 200 -4.71 -7.72 3.85
C ILE A 200 -3.94 -8.98 3.42
N LYS A 201 -3.76 -9.95 4.32
CA LYS A 201 -3.13 -11.22 4.00
C LYS A 201 -3.97 -12.05 3.02
N GLU A 202 -5.28 -12.12 3.20
CA GLU A 202 -6.18 -12.78 2.25
C GLU A 202 -6.06 -12.18 0.84
N LEU A 203 -5.96 -10.85 0.72
CA LEU A 203 -5.71 -10.18 -0.55
C LEU A 203 -4.36 -10.57 -1.16
N ALA A 204 -3.30 -10.70 -0.33
CA ALA A 204 -2.00 -11.20 -0.78
C ALA A 204 -2.09 -12.63 -1.32
N ASP A 205 -2.76 -13.52 -0.59
CA ASP A 205 -2.95 -14.92 -0.97
C ASP A 205 -3.79 -15.08 -2.26
N GLU A 206 -4.70 -14.14 -2.54
CA GLU A 206 -5.47 -14.05 -3.79
C GLU A 206 -4.66 -13.51 -4.98
N GLY A 207 -3.45 -13.01 -4.76
CA GLY A 207 -2.58 -12.49 -5.80
C GLY A 207 -2.82 -11.03 -6.17
N TRP A 208 -3.37 -10.21 -5.25
CA TRP A 208 -3.42 -8.77 -5.44
C TRP A 208 -2.02 -8.17 -5.47
N THR A 209 -1.80 -7.22 -6.36
CA THR A 209 -0.54 -6.45 -6.40
C THR A 209 -0.59 -5.33 -5.38
N MET A 210 0.36 -5.30 -4.44
CA MET A 210 0.29 -4.37 -3.32
C MET A 210 1.65 -3.78 -2.95
N VAL A 211 1.62 -2.52 -2.50
CA VAL A 211 2.72 -1.92 -1.73
C VAL A 211 2.18 -1.54 -0.36
N VAL A 212 2.81 -2.06 0.69
CA VAL A 212 2.36 -1.89 2.07
C VAL A 212 3.45 -1.21 2.90
N VAL A 213 3.15 -0.04 3.45
CA VAL A 213 3.95 0.58 4.51
C VAL A 213 3.42 0.09 5.84
N THR A 214 4.25 -0.53 6.66
CA THR A 214 3.82 -1.05 7.97
C THR A 214 4.95 -1.13 8.98
N HIS A 215 4.58 -1.09 10.26
CA HIS A 215 5.43 -1.41 11.40
C HIS A 215 5.23 -2.85 11.91
N GLU A 216 4.27 -3.57 11.35
CA GLU A 216 3.94 -4.96 11.70
C GLU A 216 4.92 -5.93 11.03
N LEU A 217 6.08 -6.16 11.68
CA LEU A 217 7.15 -6.98 11.10
C LEU A 217 6.77 -8.46 10.95
N ALA A 218 5.90 -8.98 11.83
CA ALA A 218 5.38 -10.34 11.71
C ALA A 218 4.57 -10.50 10.42
N PHE A 219 3.66 -9.56 10.14
CA PHE A 219 2.91 -9.50 8.90
C PHE A 219 3.83 -9.37 7.68
N ALA A 220 4.80 -8.45 7.72
CA ALA A 220 5.76 -8.26 6.63
C ALA A 220 6.52 -9.55 6.31
N ARG A 221 6.91 -10.33 7.34
CA ARG A 221 7.60 -11.62 7.16
C ARG A 221 6.73 -12.69 6.53
N GLU A 222 5.42 -12.68 6.78
CA GLU A 222 4.49 -13.71 6.31
C GLU A 222 3.86 -13.40 4.96
N ALA A 223 3.56 -12.12 4.69
CA ALA A 223 2.80 -11.69 3.54
C ALA A 223 3.64 -11.10 2.41
N ALA A 224 4.85 -10.57 2.70
CA ALA A 224 5.66 -9.93 1.68
C ALA A 224 6.37 -10.96 0.78
N ASP A 225 6.45 -10.61 -0.50
CA ASP A 225 7.35 -11.26 -1.46
C ASP A 225 8.71 -10.57 -1.48
N HIS A 226 8.71 -9.25 -1.27
CA HIS A 226 9.90 -8.42 -1.25
C HIS A 226 9.76 -7.32 -0.19
N VAL A 227 10.85 -7.02 0.47
CA VAL A 227 10.90 -6.00 1.53
C VAL A 227 11.97 -4.98 1.18
N LEU A 228 11.64 -3.69 1.26
CA LEU A 228 12.57 -2.58 1.15
C LEU A 228 12.72 -1.91 2.52
N PHE A 229 13.93 -1.81 3.00
CA PHE A 229 14.26 -1.02 4.19
C PHE A 229 14.72 0.38 3.80
N LEU A 230 13.89 1.38 4.12
CA LEU A 230 14.17 2.80 3.88
C LEU A 230 14.72 3.45 5.14
N ASP A 231 15.81 4.19 4.99
CA ASP A 231 16.35 5.05 6.04
C ASP A 231 17.03 6.28 5.45
N GLY A 232 16.73 7.46 6.02
CA GLY A 232 17.31 8.73 5.58
C GLY A 232 17.02 9.13 4.14
N GLY A 233 15.92 8.61 3.57
CA GLY A 233 15.47 8.93 2.21
C GLY A 233 16.01 8.03 1.10
N VAL A 234 16.71 6.94 1.45
CA VAL A 234 17.25 5.96 0.50
C VAL A 234 16.82 4.54 0.85
N VAL A 235 16.80 3.65 -0.13
CA VAL A 235 16.70 2.21 0.09
C VAL A 235 18.08 1.72 0.54
N VAL A 236 18.21 1.35 1.82
CA VAL A 236 19.46 0.87 2.40
C VAL A 236 19.69 -0.60 2.10
N GLU A 237 18.61 -1.38 2.11
CA GLU A 237 18.64 -2.81 1.84
C GLU A 237 17.29 -3.26 1.33
N GLU A 238 17.31 -4.21 0.40
CA GLU A 238 16.11 -4.86 -0.10
C GLU A 238 16.33 -6.35 -0.34
N GLY A 239 15.25 -7.12 -0.30
CA GLY A 239 15.33 -8.55 -0.58
C GLY A 239 14.11 -9.33 -0.11
N PRO A 240 14.15 -10.66 -0.27
CA PRO A 240 13.13 -11.55 0.29
C PRO A 240 13.02 -11.40 1.81
N PRO A 241 11.80 -11.48 2.38
CA PRO A 241 11.61 -11.31 3.82
C PRO A 241 12.47 -12.27 4.66
N GLN A 242 12.62 -13.53 4.25
CA GLN A 242 13.44 -14.51 4.95
C GLN A 242 14.88 -14.04 5.11
N GLN A 243 15.48 -13.47 4.06
CA GLN A 243 16.84 -12.96 4.11
C GLN A 243 16.93 -11.71 4.99
N LEU A 244 16.08 -10.72 4.70
CA LEU A 244 16.15 -9.40 5.34
C LEU A 244 15.87 -9.46 6.84
N PHE A 245 14.95 -10.33 7.30
CA PHE A 245 14.60 -10.44 8.73
C PHE A 245 15.51 -11.38 9.52
N THR A 246 16.21 -12.34 8.87
CA THR A 246 17.05 -13.32 9.61
C THR A 246 18.55 -13.07 9.47
N ALA A 247 18.98 -12.55 8.31
CA ALA A 247 20.40 -12.33 7.99
C ALA A 247 20.61 -11.03 7.20
N PRO A 248 20.19 -9.85 7.75
CA PRO A 248 20.37 -8.59 7.06
C PRO A 248 21.86 -8.29 6.84
N ALA A 249 22.21 -7.89 5.62
CA ALA A 249 23.58 -7.58 5.21
C ALA A 249 24.06 -6.24 5.80
N HIS A 250 23.16 -5.23 5.82
CA HIS A 250 23.50 -3.89 6.27
C HIS A 250 23.39 -3.74 7.80
N GLU A 251 24.37 -3.07 8.40
CA GLU A 251 24.37 -2.81 9.86
C GLU A 251 23.18 -1.95 10.30
N ARG A 252 22.76 -0.97 9.47
CA ARG A 252 21.59 -0.12 9.75
C ARG A 252 20.32 -0.96 9.83
N THR A 253 20.12 -1.89 8.92
CA THR A 253 18.99 -2.83 8.92
C THR A 253 19.00 -3.68 10.19
N ARG A 254 20.15 -4.26 10.54
CA ARG A 254 20.31 -5.06 11.78
C ARG A 254 19.92 -4.27 13.03
N ARG A 255 20.44 -3.06 13.17
CA ARG A 255 20.14 -2.18 14.33
C ARG A 255 18.65 -1.84 14.39
N PHE A 256 18.03 -1.52 13.25
CA PHE A 256 16.60 -1.23 13.19
C PHE A 256 15.76 -2.43 13.61
N LEU A 257 16.01 -3.60 13.04
CA LEU A 257 15.29 -4.83 13.37
C LEU A 257 15.48 -5.24 14.83
N THR A 258 16.71 -5.19 15.35
CA THR A 258 17.00 -5.52 16.75
C THR A 258 16.21 -4.61 17.69
N ARG A 259 16.18 -3.30 17.42
CA ARG A 259 15.46 -2.32 18.26
C ARG A 259 13.96 -2.56 18.31
N ILE A 260 13.35 -3.01 17.20
CA ILE A 260 11.90 -3.27 17.16
C ILE A 260 11.57 -4.65 17.69
N MET A 261 12.37 -5.68 17.37
CA MET A 261 12.10 -7.05 17.77
C MET A 261 12.50 -7.34 19.23
N ARG A 262 13.44 -6.55 19.80
CA ARG A 262 13.95 -6.70 21.17
C ARG A 262 14.08 -5.34 21.83
N PRO A 263 12.97 -4.66 22.14
CA PRO A 263 13.00 -3.29 22.65
C PRO A 263 13.68 -3.15 24.02
N LEU A 264 13.86 -4.25 24.78
CA LEU A 264 14.45 -4.26 26.13
C LEU A 264 15.93 -4.65 26.14
N ASP A 265 16.52 -5.13 25.05
CA ASP A 265 17.92 -5.55 24.97
C ASP A 265 18.90 -4.37 24.70
N GLY A 266 18.42 -3.16 24.63
CA GLY A 266 19.15 -1.94 24.20
C GLY A 266 19.28 -0.84 25.27
N VAL A 267 19.08 -1.16 26.57
CA VAL A 267 19.28 -0.23 27.69
C VAL A 267 20.51 -0.64 28.50
#